data_b28602875c4b477811d8ce3940149dff
#
_entry.id   b28602875c4b477811d8ce3940149dff
#
_cell.length_a   1.000
_cell.length_b   1.000
_cell.length_c   1.000
_cell.angle_alpha   90.00
_cell.angle_beta   90.00
_cell.angle_gamma   90.00
#
_symmetry.space_group_name_H-M   'P 1'
#
loop_
_entity.id
_entity.type
_entity.pdbx_description
1 polymer ?
#
loop_
_entity_poly.entity_id
_entity_poly.type
_entity_poly.pdbx_seq_one_letter_code
_entity_poly.pdbx_strand_id
1 'polypeptide(L)'
;MAAFNWILVASPCPACGIDAQLRCQTHVASDYTGYPGWRFHDREYQLGEVMAWWPREDKRFASWRADRWRGGERGSEIDEEACYASCPKCEAPLFVVLRFRENVAERVVAVGNEADWPAGYLK
;
A
#
# COMPACT_ATOMS: atom_id res chain seq x y z
N MET A 1 17.36 1.72 3.58
CA MET A 1 16.34 0.67 3.52
C MET A 1 14.95 1.30 3.53
N ALA A 2 14.09 0.92 2.63
CA ALA A 2 12.74 1.46 2.58
C ALA A 2 11.86 0.80 3.65
N ALA A 3 11.01 1.59 4.30
CA ALA A 3 10.01 1.08 5.22
C ALA A 3 8.71 0.85 4.44
N PHE A 4 8.08 -0.29 4.65
CA PHE A 4 6.79 -0.61 4.04
C PHE A 4 6.01 -1.59 4.88
N ASN A 5 4.71 -1.61 4.64
CA ASN A 5 3.80 -2.62 5.16
C ASN A 5 3.31 -3.50 4.01
N TRP A 6 2.53 -4.50 4.33
CA TRP A 6 1.98 -5.42 3.35
C TRP A 6 0.46 -5.40 3.42
N ILE A 7 -0.18 -5.33 2.25
CA ILE A 7 -1.63 -5.50 2.15
C ILE A 7 -1.87 -6.79 1.38
N LEU A 8 -2.62 -7.70 1.97
CA LEU A 8 -2.96 -8.98 1.34
C LEU A 8 -4.24 -8.80 0.54
N VAL A 9 -4.19 -9.15 -0.75
CA VAL A 9 -5.28 -8.94 -1.70
C VAL A 9 -5.54 -10.21 -2.47
N ALA A 10 -6.79 -10.69 -2.47
CA ALA A 10 -7.20 -11.81 -3.32
C ALA A 10 -7.51 -11.27 -4.71
N SER A 11 -6.83 -11.79 -5.72
CA SER A 11 -7.02 -11.35 -7.11
C SER A 11 -6.54 -12.41 -8.08
N PRO A 12 -7.18 -12.52 -9.27
CA PRO A 12 -6.58 -13.29 -10.36
C PRO A 12 -5.27 -12.64 -10.78
N CYS A 13 -4.25 -13.47 -11.04
CA CYS A 13 -2.97 -12.97 -11.55
C CYS A 13 -3.11 -12.58 -13.03
N PRO A 14 -2.73 -11.37 -13.42
CA PRO A 14 -2.81 -10.96 -14.82
C PRO A 14 -1.84 -11.72 -15.73
N ALA A 15 -0.81 -12.35 -15.17
CA ALA A 15 0.17 -13.10 -15.97
C ALA A 15 -0.25 -14.55 -16.18
N CYS A 16 -0.73 -15.25 -15.15
CA CYS A 16 -1.07 -16.68 -15.26
C CYS A 16 -2.57 -17.00 -15.13
N GLY A 17 -3.39 -16.01 -14.74
CA GLY A 17 -4.84 -16.16 -14.63
C GLY A 17 -5.33 -16.91 -13.39
N ILE A 18 -4.46 -17.41 -12.57
CA ILE A 18 -4.83 -18.19 -11.38
C ILE A 18 -5.16 -17.25 -10.23
N ASP A 19 -6.24 -17.55 -9.49
CA ASP A 19 -6.58 -16.79 -8.28
C ASP A 19 -5.47 -16.96 -7.26
N ALA A 20 -5.02 -15.85 -6.71
CA ALA A 20 -3.91 -15.83 -5.78
C ALA A 20 -4.13 -14.77 -4.70
N GLN A 21 -3.46 -14.96 -3.57
CA GLN A 21 -3.35 -13.91 -2.56
C GLN A 21 -2.07 -13.14 -2.83
N LEU A 22 -2.24 -11.90 -3.29
CA LEU A 22 -1.12 -11.03 -3.60
C LEU A 22 -0.69 -10.27 -2.35
N ARG A 23 0.60 -10.18 -2.16
CA ARG A 23 1.20 -9.46 -1.03
C ARG A 23 1.77 -8.15 -1.55
N CYS A 24 1.05 -7.05 -1.31
CA CYS A 24 1.34 -5.75 -1.90
C CYS A 24 2.17 -4.90 -0.94
N GLN A 25 3.29 -4.35 -1.41
CA GLN A 25 4.12 -3.44 -0.62
C GLN A 25 3.49 -2.05 -0.63
N THR A 26 3.17 -1.53 0.54
CA THR A 26 2.66 -0.18 0.69
C THR A 26 3.56 0.67 1.57
N HIS A 27 3.69 1.95 1.23
CA HIS A 27 4.39 2.94 2.04
C HIS A 27 3.43 3.74 2.92
N VAL A 28 2.13 3.46 2.83
CA VAL A 28 1.13 4.10 3.66
C VAL A 28 1.27 3.62 5.10
N ALA A 29 1.17 4.53 6.05
CA ALA A 29 1.29 4.25 7.49
C ALA A 29 2.56 3.46 7.84
N SER A 30 3.67 3.76 7.18
CA SER A 30 4.95 3.13 7.48
C SER A 30 5.97 4.17 7.95
N ASP A 31 6.75 3.80 8.95
CA ASP A 31 7.82 4.63 9.47
C ASP A 31 8.99 3.76 9.88
N TYR A 32 10.10 3.92 9.18
CA TYR A 32 11.32 3.17 9.45
C TYR A 32 11.99 3.57 10.76
N THR A 33 11.89 4.86 11.11
CA THR A 33 12.58 5.39 12.29
C THR A 33 11.78 5.29 13.58
N GLY A 34 10.59 4.72 13.54
CA GLY A 34 9.61 4.70 14.63
C GLY A 34 10.22 4.70 16.03
N TYR A 35 9.50 5.26 16.97
CA TYR A 35 9.91 5.29 18.38
C TYR A 35 9.91 3.88 18.96
N PRO A 36 10.69 3.63 19.98
CA PRO A 36 10.61 2.36 20.71
C PRO A 36 9.16 2.06 21.08
N GLY A 37 8.69 0.85 20.70
CA GLY A 37 7.30 0.47 20.89
C GLY A 37 6.33 0.94 19.81
N TRP A 38 6.76 1.79 18.89
CA TRP A 38 5.95 2.33 17.82
C TRP A 38 6.51 1.90 16.46
N ARG A 39 6.60 0.60 16.24
CA ARG A 39 7.05 0.06 14.96
C ARG A 39 5.88 -0.01 13.99
N PHE A 40 5.91 0.83 12.95
CA PHE A 40 4.83 0.95 11.98
C PHE A 40 5.22 0.42 10.60
N HIS A 41 6.06 -0.58 10.53
CA HIS A 41 6.45 -1.18 9.26
C HIS A 41 6.55 -2.69 9.40
N ASP A 42 6.65 -3.38 8.27
CA ASP A 42 6.82 -4.82 8.20
C ASP A 42 5.67 -5.58 8.86
N ARG A 43 4.46 -5.06 8.71
CA ARG A 43 3.23 -5.67 9.21
C ARG A 43 2.34 -6.06 8.03
N GLU A 44 1.48 -7.04 8.23
CA GLU A 44 0.52 -7.49 7.22
C GLU A 44 -0.89 -7.09 7.63
N TYR A 45 -1.65 -6.58 6.64
CA TYR A 45 -3.02 -6.16 6.84
C TYR A 45 -3.90 -6.69 5.72
N GLN A 46 -5.19 -6.83 6.01
CA GLN A 46 -6.23 -7.14 5.03
C GLN A 46 -6.87 -5.85 4.54
N LEU A 47 -7.59 -5.91 3.43
CA LEU A 47 -8.42 -4.79 3.00
C LEU A 47 -9.45 -4.47 4.10
N GLY A 48 -9.64 -3.19 4.37
CA GLY A 48 -10.58 -2.72 5.38
C GLY A 48 -10.03 -2.67 6.80
N GLU A 49 -8.84 -3.23 7.05
CA GLU A 49 -8.21 -3.15 8.36
C GLU A 49 -7.63 -1.76 8.61
N VAL A 50 -7.76 -1.29 9.86
CA VAL A 50 -7.11 -0.04 10.29
C VAL A 50 -5.65 -0.36 10.56
N MET A 51 -4.75 0.27 9.82
CA MET A 51 -3.32 0.08 9.99
C MET A 51 -2.85 0.80 11.25
N ALA A 52 -1.96 0.17 12.01
CA ALA A 52 -1.39 0.79 13.21
C ALA A 52 -0.61 2.06 12.83
N TRP A 53 -0.94 3.15 13.49
CA TRP A 53 -0.29 4.44 13.23
C TRP A 53 -0.41 5.34 14.46
N TRP A 54 0.23 6.51 14.39
CA TRP A 54 0.12 7.48 15.46
C TRP A 54 -1.34 7.93 15.65
N PRO A 55 -1.74 8.25 16.89
CA PRO A 55 -3.06 8.82 17.13
C PRO A 55 -3.30 10.09 16.31
N ARG A 56 -4.54 10.33 15.93
CA ARG A 56 -4.89 11.49 15.09
C ARG A 56 -4.49 12.82 15.71
N GLU A 57 -4.45 12.89 17.04
CA GLU A 57 -4.08 14.10 17.79
C GLU A 57 -2.57 14.36 17.81
N ASP A 58 -1.79 13.36 17.44
CA ASP A 58 -0.34 13.49 17.40
C ASP A 58 0.06 14.31 16.18
N LYS A 59 0.94 15.27 16.37
CA LYS A 59 1.42 16.12 15.26
C LYS A 59 2.14 15.34 14.18
N ARG A 60 2.69 14.17 14.52
CA ARG A 60 3.33 13.28 13.53
C ARG A 60 2.31 12.70 12.56
N PHE A 61 1.09 12.45 13.01
CA PHE A 61 0.01 12.02 12.13
C PHE A 61 -0.28 13.09 11.07
N ALA A 62 -0.42 14.34 11.47
CA ALA A 62 -0.68 15.43 10.54
C ALA A 62 0.46 15.63 9.55
N SER A 63 1.70 15.53 10.02
CA SER A 63 2.90 15.65 9.18
C SER A 63 2.97 14.53 8.14
N TRP A 64 2.78 13.30 8.58
CA TRP A 64 2.73 12.14 7.68
C TRP A 64 1.65 12.30 6.63
N ARG A 65 0.45 12.69 7.05
CA ARG A 65 -0.69 12.84 6.15
C ARG A 65 -0.45 13.90 5.08
N ALA A 66 0.22 14.99 5.44
CA ALA A 66 0.55 16.06 4.49
C ALA A 66 1.51 15.57 3.41
N ASP A 67 2.41 14.63 3.75
CA ASP A 67 3.47 14.18 2.85
C ASP A 67 3.20 12.86 2.13
N ARG A 68 2.13 12.15 2.48
CA ARG A 68 1.96 10.78 2.03
C ARG A 68 1.44 10.60 0.60
N TRP A 69 1.44 11.63 -0.19
CA TRP A 69 0.94 11.51 -1.56
C TRP A 69 1.78 10.50 -2.36
N ARG A 70 1.11 9.52 -2.99
CA ARG A 70 1.75 8.48 -3.81
C ARG A 70 1.15 8.41 -5.21
N GLY A 71 0.02 9.06 -5.41
CA GLY A 71 -0.78 9.08 -6.61
C GLY A 71 -2.15 9.58 -6.21
N GLY A 72 -3.07 9.71 -7.14
CA GLY A 72 -4.39 10.22 -6.86
C GLY A 72 -4.39 11.70 -6.48
N GLU A 73 -5.35 12.12 -5.68
CA GLU A 73 -5.56 13.52 -5.33
C GLU A 73 -4.82 13.90 -4.06
N ARG A 74 -3.82 14.78 -4.20
CA ARG A 74 -3.01 15.24 -3.08
C ARG A 74 -3.83 16.10 -2.11
N GLY A 75 -3.66 15.86 -0.81
CA GLY A 75 -4.34 16.61 0.25
C GLY A 75 -5.72 16.12 0.59
N SER A 76 -6.24 15.14 -0.15
CA SER A 76 -7.49 14.47 0.16
C SER A 76 -7.29 13.46 1.30
N GLU A 77 -8.40 13.06 1.94
CA GLU A 77 -8.40 11.89 2.85
C GLU A 77 -8.20 10.59 2.09
N ILE A 78 -8.38 10.62 0.77
CA ILE A 78 -8.29 9.47 -0.11
C ILE A 78 -7.00 9.58 -0.90
N ASP A 79 -6.19 8.54 -0.86
CA ASP A 79 -4.99 8.40 -1.65
C ASP A 79 -5.05 7.12 -2.45
N GLU A 80 -4.30 7.09 -3.54
CA GLU A 80 -4.07 5.86 -4.31
C GLU A 80 -2.57 5.64 -4.43
N GLU A 81 -2.17 4.39 -4.29
CA GLU A 81 -0.78 4.00 -4.44
C GLU A 81 -0.68 2.80 -5.34
N ALA A 82 0.25 2.84 -6.29
CA ALA A 82 0.62 1.65 -7.06
C ALA A 82 1.69 0.91 -6.26
N CYS A 83 1.37 -0.30 -5.85
CA CYS A 83 2.22 -1.12 -5.00
C CYS A 83 2.89 -2.23 -5.81
N TYR A 84 4.11 -2.57 -5.45
CA TYR A 84 4.76 -3.77 -5.99
C TYR A 84 4.15 -5.02 -5.36
N ALA A 85 3.98 -6.04 -6.18
CA ALA A 85 3.54 -7.35 -5.74
C ALA A 85 4.14 -8.40 -6.67
N SER A 86 4.00 -9.66 -6.30
CA SER A 86 4.35 -10.78 -7.19
C SER A 86 3.35 -11.90 -6.99
N CYS A 87 3.13 -12.66 -8.07
CA CYS A 87 2.23 -13.82 -8.01
C CYS A 87 2.94 -14.95 -7.26
N PRO A 88 2.35 -15.52 -6.20
CA PRO A 88 2.97 -16.65 -5.49
C PRO A 88 2.95 -17.95 -6.30
N LYS A 89 2.22 -17.99 -7.43
CA LYS A 89 2.11 -19.18 -8.28
C LYS A 89 3.11 -19.14 -9.43
N CYS A 90 3.14 -18.05 -10.22
CA CYS A 90 4.02 -17.95 -11.38
C CYS A 90 5.22 -17.01 -11.14
N GLU A 91 5.30 -16.37 -9.99
CA GLU A 91 6.37 -15.46 -9.60
C GLU A 91 6.49 -14.19 -10.48
N ALA A 92 5.50 -13.92 -11.32
CA ALA A 92 5.52 -12.73 -12.16
C ALA A 92 5.49 -11.46 -11.31
N PRO A 93 6.32 -10.44 -11.64
CA PRO A 93 6.25 -9.16 -10.98
C PRO A 93 5.01 -8.38 -11.43
N LEU A 94 4.26 -7.84 -10.48
CA LEU A 94 2.98 -7.21 -10.70
C LEU A 94 2.94 -5.83 -10.05
N PHE A 95 1.99 -4.99 -10.50
CA PHE A 95 1.57 -3.83 -9.74
C PHE A 95 0.14 -4.05 -9.26
N VAL A 96 -0.19 -3.45 -8.12
CA VAL A 96 -1.56 -3.39 -7.60
C VAL A 96 -1.81 -1.96 -7.16
N VAL A 97 -2.81 -1.31 -7.77
CA VAL A 97 -3.21 0.02 -7.33
C VAL A 97 -4.24 -0.15 -6.22
N LEU A 98 -3.93 0.38 -5.05
CA LEU A 98 -4.79 0.34 -3.88
C LEU A 98 -5.30 1.75 -3.58
N ARG A 99 -6.56 1.83 -3.19
CA ARG A 99 -7.16 3.07 -2.72
C ARG A 99 -7.19 3.04 -1.20
N PHE A 100 -6.65 4.10 -0.61
CA PHE A 100 -6.61 4.27 0.84
C PHE A 100 -7.49 5.43 1.26
N ARG A 101 -8.18 5.24 2.38
CA ARG A 101 -8.78 6.34 3.11
C ARG A 101 -8.05 6.43 4.44
N GLU A 102 -7.25 7.49 4.58
CA GLU A 102 -6.33 7.63 5.70
C GLU A 102 -5.45 6.39 5.82
N ASN A 103 -5.46 5.68 6.92
CA ASN A 103 -4.64 4.48 7.14
C ASN A 103 -5.42 3.17 6.95
N VAL A 104 -6.42 3.18 6.07
CA VAL A 104 -7.20 1.99 5.72
C VAL A 104 -7.11 1.75 4.21
N ALA A 105 -6.63 0.58 3.80
CA ALA A 105 -6.68 0.16 2.41
C ALA A 105 -8.12 -0.29 2.11
N GLU A 106 -8.87 0.51 1.35
CA GLU A 106 -10.29 0.25 1.11
C GLU A 106 -10.53 -0.80 0.05
N ARG A 107 -9.84 -0.69 -1.09
CA ARG A 107 -10.11 -1.56 -2.23
C ARG A 107 -8.98 -1.56 -3.25
N VAL A 108 -9.00 -2.57 -4.11
CA VAL A 108 -8.14 -2.65 -5.29
C VAL A 108 -8.76 -1.83 -6.40
N VAL A 109 -7.97 -0.97 -7.02
CA VAL A 109 -8.37 -0.18 -8.18
C VAL A 109 -7.97 -0.86 -9.48
N ALA A 110 -6.76 -1.41 -9.53
CA ALA A 110 -6.23 -2.07 -10.71
C ALA A 110 -5.14 -3.07 -10.35
N VAL A 111 -4.98 -4.09 -11.18
CA VAL A 111 -3.88 -5.06 -11.08
C VAL A 111 -3.34 -5.26 -12.49
N GLY A 112 -2.02 -5.32 -12.60
CA GLY A 112 -1.39 -5.54 -13.90
C GLY A 112 0.05 -6.01 -13.76
N ASN A 113 0.69 -6.25 -14.90
CA ASN A 113 2.12 -6.59 -14.92
C ASN A 113 2.96 -5.37 -14.59
N GLU A 114 4.05 -5.57 -13.87
CA GLU A 114 4.93 -4.48 -13.46
C GLU A 114 5.43 -3.65 -14.66
N ALA A 115 5.66 -4.29 -15.81
CA ALA A 115 6.08 -3.63 -17.02
C ALA A 115 5.09 -2.56 -17.50
N ASP A 116 3.83 -2.71 -17.13
CA ASP A 116 2.73 -1.78 -17.48
C ASP A 116 2.40 -0.82 -16.35
N TRP A 117 3.39 -0.45 -15.55
CA TRP A 117 3.22 0.44 -14.39
C TRP A 117 2.41 1.67 -14.79
N PRO A 118 1.32 1.98 -14.05
CA PRO A 118 0.41 3.03 -14.48
C PRO A 118 1.04 4.41 -14.40
N ALA A 119 0.75 5.24 -15.39
CA ALA A 119 1.21 6.62 -15.44
C ALA A 119 0.61 7.42 -14.29
N GLY A 120 1.37 8.36 -13.74
CA GLY A 120 0.92 9.23 -12.66
C GLY A 120 1.14 8.69 -11.26
N TYR A 121 1.65 7.47 -11.13
CA TYR A 121 1.95 6.87 -9.83
C TYR A 121 3.46 6.75 -9.64
N LEU A 122 3.92 7.04 -8.44
CA LEU A 122 5.32 6.88 -8.07
C LEU A 122 5.73 5.40 -8.18
N LYS A 123 6.90 5.18 -8.68
CA LYS A 123 7.44 3.84 -8.87
C LYS A 123 8.46 3.51 -7.80
#